data_b5c7f0de258973a6248d3503dbdcbdf8
#
_entry.id   b5c7f0de258973a6248d3503dbdcbdf8
#
_cell.length_a   1.000
_cell.length_b   1.000
_cell.length_c   1.000
_cell.angle_alpha   90.00
_cell.angle_beta   90.00
_cell.angle_gamma   90.00
#
_symmetry.space_group_name_H-M   'P 1'
#
loop_
_entity.id
_entity.type
_entity.pdbx_description
1 polymer ?
#
loop_
_entity_poly.entity_id
_entity_poly.type
_entity_poly.pdbx_seq_one_letter_code
_entity_poly.pdbx_strand_id
1 'polypeptide(L)'
;DITMGMKEKDRAKNMFVLGFLYWMYNRDMENTITFLKEKFGKKPDILESNIRVLRAGYNYGDTTETFTTTYKVEKAKMESGVYRSIMGNQAVSYGLIAAAQKSGLQMFLGSYPITPASDILHELSRHKAFGIKTFQAEDEIAAITSAIGAAYGGALGVTTSSGPGIALKGEAMGLAVMLEIPLLIINIQRGGPSTGLPTKTEQSDLMQAYYGRNGECPMPVISASTPADCFDAVYEAVRIAVQHMTPVMFLSDGYIANGAEPWRFPKSEDLPAITVNFKKGLDEGEEKLQPYKRDEKLVRPWAIPGTPGLEHRIGGIEKQDVTGNISYDPDNHQHMVKTRQAKVDKIADYIPLQKLDSGAATGKVLVVGWGST
;
A
#
# COMPACT_ATOMS: atom_id res chain seq x y z
N ASP A 1 -10.93 -42.46 17.53
CA ASP A 1 -11.28 -41.84 18.81
C ASP A 1 -10.26 -40.75 19.14
N ILE A 2 -10.60 -39.50 18.84
CA ILE A 2 -9.81 -38.32 19.18
C ILE A 2 -10.52 -37.67 20.35
N THR A 3 -9.92 -37.66 21.52
CA THR A 3 -10.40 -37.01 22.75
C THR A 3 -10.30 -35.48 22.63
N MET A 4 -11.03 -34.90 21.71
CA MET A 4 -11.05 -33.45 21.49
C MET A 4 -12.48 -32.92 21.61
N GLY A 5 -12.61 -31.69 22.11
CA GLY A 5 -13.87 -30.99 22.14
C GLY A 5 -14.43 -30.74 20.72
N MET A 6 -15.73 -30.58 20.60
CA MET A 6 -16.41 -30.41 19.30
C MET A 6 -15.87 -29.24 18.48
N LYS A 7 -15.48 -28.15 19.14
CA LYS A 7 -14.88 -26.96 18.54
C LYS A 7 -13.48 -27.21 17.92
N GLU A 8 -12.72 -28.10 18.53
CA GLU A 8 -11.37 -28.47 18.05
C GLU A 8 -11.45 -29.45 16.89
N LYS A 9 -12.42 -30.38 16.93
CA LYS A 9 -12.72 -31.27 15.79
C LYS A 9 -13.14 -30.50 14.56
N ASP A 10 -13.94 -29.47 14.72
CA ASP A 10 -14.36 -28.59 13.61
C ASP A 10 -13.17 -27.84 12.98
N ARG A 11 -12.23 -27.36 13.80
CA ARG A 11 -11.01 -26.71 13.31
C ARG A 11 -10.08 -27.66 12.56
N ALA A 12 -10.10 -28.93 12.91
CA ALA A 12 -9.27 -29.94 12.27
C ALA A 12 -9.75 -30.33 10.86
N LYS A 13 -10.98 -30.03 10.48
CA LYS A 13 -11.51 -30.32 9.12
C LYS A 13 -10.61 -29.80 8.00
N ASN A 14 -10.02 -28.63 8.18
CA ASN A 14 -9.11 -28.03 7.21
C ASN A 14 -7.87 -28.91 6.97
N MET A 15 -7.39 -29.61 8.00
CA MET A 15 -6.24 -30.54 7.88
C MET A 15 -6.62 -31.77 7.08
N PHE A 16 -7.86 -32.26 7.18
CA PHE A 16 -8.32 -33.36 6.35
C PHE A 16 -8.32 -32.98 4.86
N VAL A 17 -8.93 -31.83 4.55
CA VAL A 17 -8.98 -31.32 3.16
C VAL A 17 -7.58 -31.08 2.63
N LEU A 18 -6.68 -30.51 3.45
CA LEU A 18 -5.30 -30.29 3.05
C LEU A 18 -4.56 -31.61 2.76
N GLY A 19 -4.75 -32.64 3.60
CA GLY A 19 -4.18 -33.96 3.37
C GLY A 19 -4.68 -34.58 2.07
N PHE A 20 -5.99 -34.46 1.79
CA PHE A 20 -6.58 -34.91 0.54
C PHE A 20 -6.01 -34.18 -0.69
N LEU A 21 -5.79 -32.87 -0.59
CA LEU A 21 -5.13 -32.10 -1.63
C LEU A 21 -3.66 -32.53 -1.84
N TYR A 22 -2.94 -32.84 -0.79
CA TYR A 22 -1.57 -33.37 -0.91
C TYR A 22 -1.55 -34.66 -1.71
N TRP A 23 -2.48 -35.57 -1.47
CA TRP A 23 -2.64 -36.78 -2.29
C TRP A 23 -2.97 -36.43 -3.75
N MET A 24 -3.97 -35.59 -3.97
CA MET A 24 -4.43 -35.22 -5.31
C MET A 24 -3.31 -34.59 -6.16
N TYR A 25 -2.43 -33.78 -5.53
CA TYR A 25 -1.34 -33.07 -6.21
C TYR A 25 0.03 -33.74 -6.03
N ASN A 26 0.08 -34.98 -5.57
CA ASN A 26 1.34 -35.71 -5.30
C ASN A 26 2.37 -34.89 -4.51
N ARG A 27 1.93 -34.23 -3.42
CA ARG A 27 2.76 -33.39 -2.58
C ARG A 27 3.18 -34.13 -1.32
N ASP A 28 4.42 -33.88 -0.89
CA ASP A 28 4.93 -34.33 0.40
C ASP A 28 4.36 -33.47 1.55
N MET A 29 3.96 -34.13 2.65
CA MET A 29 3.39 -33.49 3.84
C MET A 29 4.44 -33.04 4.87
N GLU A 30 5.72 -33.38 4.73
CA GLU A 30 6.73 -33.18 5.78
C GLU A 30 6.92 -31.70 6.17
N ASN A 31 6.86 -30.77 5.20
CA ASN A 31 6.93 -29.35 5.49
C ASN A 31 5.76 -28.87 6.37
N THR A 32 4.55 -29.36 6.11
CA THR A 32 3.37 -29.04 6.93
C THR A 32 3.47 -29.67 8.32
N ILE A 33 3.96 -30.90 8.40
CA ILE A 33 4.17 -31.59 9.68
C ILE A 33 5.21 -30.83 10.54
N THR A 34 6.30 -30.38 9.92
CA THR A 34 7.32 -29.55 10.59
C THR A 34 6.73 -28.24 11.10
N PHE A 35 5.98 -27.52 10.26
CA PHE A 35 5.26 -26.30 10.67
C PHE A 35 4.30 -26.56 11.84
N LEU A 36 3.54 -27.66 11.80
CA LEU A 36 2.62 -28.01 12.90
C LEU A 36 3.39 -28.28 14.21
N LYS A 37 4.55 -28.95 14.13
CA LYS A 37 5.43 -29.17 15.29
C LYS A 37 5.93 -27.87 15.88
N GLU A 38 6.39 -26.94 15.07
CA GLU A 38 6.84 -25.61 15.52
C GLU A 38 5.70 -24.81 16.17
N LYS A 39 4.52 -24.80 15.53
CA LYS A 39 3.37 -24.02 15.98
C LYS A 39 2.67 -24.58 17.22
N PHE A 40 2.54 -25.88 17.30
CA PHE A 40 1.75 -26.57 18.34
C PHE A 40 2.59 -27.46 19.26
N GLY A 41 3.91 -27.43 19.19
CA GLY A 41 4.79 -28.32 20.00
C GLY A 41 4.55 -28.20 21.50
N LYS A 42 4.09 -27.06 22.00
CA LYS A 42 3.70 -26.86 23.40
C LYS A 42 2.29 -27.41 23.76
N LYS A 43 1.57 -27.96 22.78
CA LYS A 43 0.20 -28.51 22.92
C LYS A 43 0.11 -29.86 22.21
N PRO A 44 0.66 -30.93 22.78
CA PRO A 44 0.86 -32.21 22.10
C PRO A 44 -0.45 -32.81 21.56
N ASP A 45 -1.53 -32.74 22.32
CA ASP A 45 -2.83 -33.27 21.89
C ASP A 45 -3.37 -32.61 20.62
N ILE A 46 -3.17 -31.27 20.50
CA ILE A 46 -3.58 -30.50 19.31
C ILE A 46 -2.66 -30.86 18.13
N LEU A 47 -1.35 -30.97 18.38
CA LEU A 47 -0.38 -31.34 17.37
C LEU A 47 -0.68 -32.72 16.79
N GLU A 48 -0.81 -33.73 17.66
CA GLU A 48 -1.08 -35.10 17.25
C GLU A 48 -2.39 -35.22 16.47
N SER A 49 -3.43 -34.57 16.97
CA SER A 49 -4.72 -34.53 16.28
C SER A 49 -4.64 -33.94 14.88
N ASN A 50 -3.99 -32.78 14.71
CA ASN A 50 -3.85 -32.17 13.39
C ASN A 50 -3.04 -33.06 12.42
N ILE A 51 -1.94 -33.66 12.87
CA ILE A 51 -1.14 -34.59 12.04
C ILE A 51 -1.97 -35.83 11.65
N ARG A 52 -2.71 -36.38 12.62
CA ARG A 52 -3.55 -37.56 12.37
C ARG A 52 -4.66 -37.26 11.35
N VAL A 53 -5.31 -36.11 11.47
CA VAL A 53 -6.37 -35.68 10.55
C VAL A 53 -5.81 -35.37 9.16
N LEU A 54 -4.62 -34.75 9.07
CA LEU A 54 -3.89 -34.51 7.82
C LEU A 54 -3.62 -35.85 7.09
N ARG A 55 -3.04 -36.82 7.81
CA ARG A 55 -2.77 -38.17 7.27
C ARG A 55 -4.05 -38.90 6.87
N ALA A 56 -5.11 -38.75 7.65
CA ALA A 56 -6.41 -39.35 7.34
C ALA A 56 -6.98 -38.82 6.01
N GLY A 57 -6.85 -37.52 5.74
CA GLY A 57 -7.25 -36.92 4.46
C GLY A 57 -6.45 -37.46 3.28
N TYR A 58 -5.14 -37.58 3.43
CA TYR A 58 -4.25 -38.18 2.41
C TYR A 58 -4.65 -39.63 2.12
N ASN A 59 -4.74 -40.46 3.17
CA ASN A 59 -5.10 -41.87 3.04
C ASN A 59 -6.51 -42.07 2.51
N TYR A 60 -7.44 -41.16 2.78
CA TYR A 60 -8.79 -41.22 2.23
C TYR A 60 -8.75 -41.13 0.69
N GLY A 61 -7.97 -40.17 0.13
CA GLY A 61 -7.78 -40.08 -1.31
C GLY A 61 -7.20 -41.33 -1.93
N ASP A 62 -6.18 -41.89 -1.26
CA ASP A 62 -5.47 -43.12 -1.70
C ASP A 62 -6.37 -44.38 -1.63
N THR A 63 -7.21 -44.46 -0.59
CA THR A 63 -8.03 -45.70 -0.36
C THR A 63 -9.34 -45.67 -1.14
N THR A 64 -9.96 -44.51 -1.30
CA THR A 64 -11.31 -44.42 -1.91
C THR A 64 -11.27 -44.30 -3.44
N GLU A 65 -10.10 -43.96 -4.01
CA GLU A 65 -9.96 -43.71 -5.45
C GLU A 65 -11.08 -42.79 -6.00
N THR A 66 -11.50 -41.81 -5.16
CA THR A 66 -12.61 -40.88 -5.46
C THR A 66 -12.40 -40.15 -6.77
N PHE A 67 -11.13 -39.93 -7.13
CA PHE A 67 -10.73 -39.35 -8.40
C PHE A 67 -9.76 -40.27 -9.11
N THR A 68 -10.00 -40.53 -10.37
CA THR A 68 -9.12 -41.31 -11.25
C THR A 68 -7.90 -40.52 -11.72
N THR A 69 -7.91 -39.18 -11.49
CA THR A 69 -6.86 -38.29 -11.97
C THR A 69 -6.17 -37.63 -10.81
N THR A 70 -4.85 -37.75 -10.71
CA THR A 70 -3.97 -36.99 -9.85
C THR A 70 -3.19 -35.96 -10.67
N TYR A 71 -2.78 -34.89 -10.05
CA TYR A 71 -2.08 -33.80 -10.71
C TYR A 71 -0.62 -33.74 -10.24
N LYS A 72 0.27 -33.36 -11.16
CA LYS A 72 1.66 -33.05 -10.83
C LYS A 72 1.95 -31.60 -11.20
N VAL A 73 2.30 -30.79 -10.21
CA VAL A 73 2.76 -29.44 -10.43
C VAL A 73 4.28 -29.44 -10.44
N GLU A 74 4.87 -29.20 -11.59
CA GLU A 74 6.31 -29.12 -11.74
C GLU A 74 6.88 -27.89 -11.00
N LYS A 75 8.20 -27.92 -10.73
CA LYS A 75 8.88 -26.78 -10.14
C LYS A 75 8.77 -25.55 -11.05
N ALA A 76 8.42 -24.41 -10.49
CA ALA A 76 8.41 -23.15 -11.23
C ALA A 76 9.82 -22.83 -11.75
N LYS A 77 9.91 -22.36 -12.99
CA LYS A 77 11.15 -21.82 -13.56
C LYS A 77 11.34 -20.39 -13.02
N MET A 78 12.14 -20.27 -11.99
CA MET A 78 12.40 -18.99 -11.33
C MET A 78 13.89 -18.66 -11.45
N GLU A 79 14.21 -17.38 -11.48
CA GLU A 79 15.60 -16.90 -11.39
C GLU A 79 16.23 -17.30 -10.06
N SER A 80 17.56 -17.49 -10.05
CA SER A 80 18.28 -17.78 -8.80
C SER A 80 18.19 -16.60 -7.84
N GLY A 81 17.95 -16.87 -6.56
CA GLY A 81 17.84 -15.82 -5.55
C GLY A 81 17.30 -16.34 -4.22
N VAL A 82 17.20 -15.42 -3.26
CA VAL A 82 16.55 -15.67 -1.97
C VAL A 82 15.10 -15.24 -2.08
N TYR A 83 14.20 -16.15 -1.80
CA TYR A 83 12.76 -15.94 -1.89
C TYR A 83 12.08 -16.20 -0.55
N ARG A 84 10.98 -15.50 -0.33
CA ARG A 84 9.99 -15.86 0.69
C ARG A 84 8.58 -15.78 0.08
N SER A 85 7.64 -16.49 0.69
CA SER A 85 6.24 -16.22 0.44
C SER A 85 5.85 -14.91 1.10
N ILE A 86 5.21 -13.99 0.35
CA ILE A 86 4.78 -12.68 0.85
C ILE A 86 3.33 -12.43 0.51
N MET A 87 2.58 -11.86 1.44
CA MET A 87 1.23 -11.31 1.20
C MET A 87 1.31 -9.84 0.83
N GLY A 88 0.36 -9.34 0.04
CA GLY A 88 0.39 -7.96 -0.45
C GLY A 88 0.44 -6.91 0.67
N ASN A 89 -0.34 -7.06 1.75
CA ASN A 89 -0.26 -6.14 2.90
C ASN A 89 1.11 -6.15 3.60
N GLN A 90 1.80 -7.29 3.62
CA GLN A 90 3.18 -7.36 4.13
C GLN A 90 4.15 -6.68 3.16
N ALA A 91 3.98 -6.89 1.85
CA ALA A 91 4.79 -6.25 0.82
C ALA A 91 4.65 -4.73 0.87
N VAL A 92 3.42 -4.20 0.99
CA VAL A 92 3.15 -2.78 1.24
C VAL A 92 3.91 -2.30 2.48
N SER A 93 3.82 -3.02 3.60
CA SER A 93 4.49 -2.62 4.83
C SER A 93 6.01 -2.56 4.67
N TYR A 94 6.61 -3.53 4.01
CA TYR A 94 8.05 -3.56 3.76
C TYR A 94 8.50 -2.51 2.74
N GLY A 95 7.71 -2.23 1.70
CA GLY A 95 7.96 -1.15 0.76
C GLY A 95 7.97 0.22 1.44
N LEU A 96 7.02 0.46 2.36
CA LEU A 96 6.98 1.67 3.19
C LEU A 96 8.21 1.81 4.09
N ILE A 97 8.62 0.72 4.75
CA ILE A 97 9.84 0.71 5.58
C ILE A 97 11.06 1.04 4.74
N ALA A 98 11.20 0.38 3.59
CA ALA A 98 12.33 0.61 2.68
C ALA A 98 12.36 2.06 2.17
N ALA A 99 11.20 2.61 1.80
CA ALA A 99 11.10 4.00 1.35
C ALA A 99 11.43 5.01 2.45
N ALA A 100 10.97 4.77 3.68
CA ALA A 100 11.30 5.60 4.84
C ALA A 100 12.82 5.58 5.13
N GLN A 101 13.45 4.41 5.09
CA GLN A 101 14.90 4.28 5.28
C GLN A 101 15.70 4.95 4.15
N LYS A 102 15.27 4.79 2.89
CA LYS A 102 15.94 5.40 1.74
C LYS A 102 15.81 6.93 1.69
N SER A 103 14.67 7.45 2.12
CA SER A 103 14.45 8.91 2.22
C SER A 103 15.03 9.54 3.48
N GLY A 104 15.36 8.75 4.50
CA GLY A 104 15.76 9.26 5.81
C GLY A 104 14.62 9.93 6.59
N LEU A 105 13.38 9.79 6.13
CA LEU A 105 12.22 10.35 6.80
C LEU A 105 11.72 9.44 7.92
N GLN A 106 11.31 10.05 9.03
CA GLN A 106 10.51 9.33 10.02
C GLN A 106 9.14 9.05 9.41
N MET A 107 8.69 7.79 9.46
CA MET A 107 7.36 7.43 8.96
C MET A 107 6.30 7.56 10.06
N PHE A 108 5.17 8.16 9.71
CA PHE A 108 3.98 8.24 10.53
C PHE A 108 2.78 7.63 9.78
N LEU A 109 2.21 6.56 10.34
CA LEU A 109 0.97 5.96 9.87
C LEU A 109 -0.19 6.39 10.76
N GLY A 110 -1.11 7.21 10.22
CA GLY A 110 -2.42 7.46 10.80
C GLY A 110 -3.47 6.55 10.18
N SER A 111 -4.08 5.65 10.97
CA SER A 111 -5.04 4.67 10.45
C SER A 111 -6.19 4.46 11.42
N TYR A 112 -7.37 4.12 10.86
CA TYR A 112 -8.51 3.59 11.59
C TYR A 112 -8.73 2.14 11.13
N PRO A 113 -8.97 1.18 12.03
CA PRO A 113 -9.09 -0.23 11.68
C PRO A 113 -10.23 -0.51 10.73
N ILE A 114 -9.92 -1.10 9.59
CA ILE A 114 -10.89 -1.56 8.60
C ILE A 114 -10.35 -2.76 7.82
N THR A 115 -11.15 -3.80 7.64
CA THR A 115 -10.80 -4.96 6.81
C THR A 115 -10.85 -4.56 5.32
N PRO A 116 -9.84 -4.91 4.47
CA PRO A 116 -8.66 -5.72 4.78
C PRO A 116 -7.38 -4.89 5.09
N ALA A 117 -7.47 -3.58 5.26
CA ALA A 117 -6.32 -2.68 5.41
C ALA A 117 -5.62 -2.75 6.78
N SER A 118 -6.29 -3.27 7.83
CA SER A 118 -5.76 -3.29 9.20
C SER A 118 -4.45 -4.06 9.37
N ASP A 119 -4.19 -5.05 8.52
CA ASP A 119 -2.97 -5.85 8.61
C ASP A 119 -1.71 -5.02 8.35
N ILE A 120 -1.80 -3.93 7.57
CA ILE A 120 -0.69 -2.98 7.37
C ILE A 120 -0.35 -2.30 8.69
N LEU A 121 -1.35 -1.82 9.44
CA LEU A 121 -1.15 -1.22 10.76
C LEU A 121 -0.50 -2.23 11.74
N HIS A 122 -1.02 -3.46 11.76
CA HIS A 122 -0.50 -4.53 12.61
C HIS A 122 0.95 -4.89 12.26
N GLU A 123 1.27 -5.02 10.98
CA GLU A 123 2.63 -5.34 10.55
C GLU A 123 3.60 -4.20 10.89
N LEU A 124 3.29 -2.96 10.53
CA LEU A 124 4.14 -1.80 10.80
C LEU A 124 4.36 -1.57 12.30
N SER A 125 3.38 -1.86 13.14
CA SER A 125 3.50 -1.73 14.61
C SER A 125 4.59 -2.61 15.22
N ARG A 126 5.00 -3.67 14.51
CA ARG A 126 6.09 -4.58 14.93
C ARG A 126 7.48 -4.04 14.58
N HIS A 127 7.57 -3.05 13.69
CA HIS A 127 8.81 -2.55 13.13
C HIS A 127 9.24 -1.18 13.69
N LYS A 128 8.96 -0.91 14.97
CA LYS A 128 9.29 0.36 15.66
C LYS A 128 10.77 0.71 15.61
N ALA A 129 11.65 -0.29 15.57
CA ALA A 129 13.11 -0.10 15.50
C ALA A 129 13.55 0.66 14.22
N PHE A 130 12.72 0.70 13.18
CA PHE A 130 12.97 1.45 11.94
C PHE A 130 12.46 2.89 11.97
N GLY A 131 12.17 3.46 13.15
CA GLY A 131 11.67 4.84 13.27
C GLY A 131 10.22 5.03 12.86
N ILE A 132 9.43 3.94 12.84
CA ILE A 132 8.03 3.95 12.43
C ILE A 132 7.13 4.31 13.61
N LYS A 133 6.28 5.31 13.42
CA LYS A 133 5.21 5.68 14.35
C LYS A 133 3.87 5.25 13.77
N THR A 134 3.15 4.42 14.52
CA THR A 134 1.78 4.02 14.17
C THR A 134 0.81 4.66 15.14
N PHE A 135 -0.24 5.26 14.60
CA PHE A 135 -1.31 5.91 15.34
C PHE A 135 -2.66 5.35 14.91
N GLN A 136 -3.37 4.72 15.83
CA GLN A 136 -4.75 4.32 15.62
C GLN A 136 -5.65 5.49 16.05
N ALA A 137 -6.30 6.11 15.07
CA ALA A 137 -7.22 7.22 15.28
C ALA A 137 -8.61 6.72 15.70
N GLU A 138 -9.48 7.63 16.13
CA GLU A 138 -10.86 7.32 16.48
C GLU A 138 -11.77 7.13 15.25
N ASP A 139 -11.41 7.75 14.12
CA ASP A 139 -12.09 7.62 12.83
C ASP A 139 -11.14 7.88 11.65
N GLU A 140 -11.65 7.75 10.43
CA GLU A 140 -10.88 7.92 9.20
C GLU A 140 -10.46 9.36 8.95
N ILE A 141 -11.24 10.36 9.41
CA ILE A 141 -10.94 11.78 9.24
C ILE A 141 -9.76 12.14 10.14
N ALA A 142 -9.81 11.76 11.42
CA ALA A 142 -8.70 11.93 12.37
C ALA A 142 -7.43 11.21 11.89
N ALA A 143 -7.58 10.02 11.28
CA ALA A 143 -6.46 9.25 10.74
C ALA A 143 -5.70 10.01 9.64
N ILE A 144 -6.40 10.50 8.62
CA ILE A 144 -5.76 11.22 7.51
C ILE A 144 -5.24 12.60 7.94
N THR A 145 -5.98 13.33 8.76
CA THR A 145 -5.55 14.68 9.21
C THR A 145 -4.32 14.62 10.11
N SER A 146 -4.18 13.57 10.94
CA SER A 146 -2.95 13.34 11.69
C SER A 146 -1.74 13.04 10.77
N ALA A 147 -1.94 12.28 9.70
CA ALA A 147 -0.89 12.03 8.71
C ALA A 147 -0.51 13.29 7.91
N ILE A 148 -1.48 14.17 7.60
CA ILE A 148 -1.24 15.48 7.00
C ILE A 148 -0.39 16.34 7.93
N GLY A 149 -0.73 16.39 9.23
CA GLY A 149 0.06 17.12 10.23
C GLY A 149 1.49 16.59 10.35
N ALA A 150 1.67 15.27 10.32
CA ALA A 150 2.99 14.64 10.32
C ALA A 150 3.81 15.00 9.07
N ALA A 151 3.19 15.00 7.89
CA ALA A 151 3.83 15.40 6.64
C ALA A 151 4.22 16.88 6.64
N TYR A 152 3.38 17.75 7.18
CA TYR A 152 3.71 19.16 7.37
C TYR A 152 4.93 19.32 8.31
N GLY A 153 5.01 18.49 9.36
CA GLY A 153 6.13 18.42 10.29
C GLY A 153 7.41 17.78 9.76
N GLY A 154 7.46 17.39 8.48
CA GLY A 154 8.67 16.82 7.85
C GLY A 154 8.77 15.30 7.96
N ALA A 155 7.69 14.59 8.27
CA ALA A 155 7.65 13.13 8.26
C ALA A 155 7.06 12.58 6.94
N LEU A 156 7.27 11.31 6.67
CA LEU A 156 6.50 10.57 5.66
C LEU A 156 5.12 10.27 6.24
N GLY A 157 4.11 11.05 5.84
CA GLY A 157 2.71 10.84 6.23
C GLY A 157 2.07 9.72 5.40
N VAL A 158 1.48 8.74 6.07
CA VAL A 158 0.78 7.61 5.44
C VAL A 158 -0.57 7.40 6.12
N THR A 159 -1.60 7.10 5.36
CA THR A 159 -2.89 6.66 5.88
C THR A 159 -3.41 5.47 5.09
N THR A 160 -4.02 4.51 5.79
CA THR A 160 -4.59 3.31 5.17
C THR A 160 -6.08 3.23 5.42
N SER A 161 -6.83 2.72 4.44
CA SER A 161 -8.27 2.48 4.57
C SER A 161 -8.76 1.52 3.48
N SER A 162 -10.08 1.44 3.33
CA SER A 162 -10.82 0.76 2.26
C SER A 162 -11.92 1.70 1.77
N GLY A 163 -12.61 1.36 0.71
CA GLY A 163 -13.57 2.20 -0.01
C GLY A 163 -14.43 3.16 0.84
N PRO A 164 -15.18 2.70 1.87
CA PRO A 164 -16.00 3.59 2.69
C PRO A 164 -15.18 4.61 3.47
N GLY A 165 -14.02 4.20 3.99
CA GLY A 165 -13.15 5.13 4.71
C GLY A 165 -12.43 6.11 3.77
N ILE A 166 -12.14 5.71 2.53
CA ILE A 166 -11.62 6.64 1.50
C ILE A 166 -12.66 7.72 1.18
N ALA A 167 -13.94 7.37 1.12
CA ALA A 167 -15.01 8.35 0.94
C ALA A 167 -15.04 9.39 2.08
N LEU A 168 -14.89 8.96 3.33
CA LEU A 168 -14.82 9.85 4.50
C LEU A 168 -13.58 10.75 4.50
N LYS A 169 -12.49 10.33 3.88
CA LYS A 169 -11.25 11.11 3.76
C LYS A 169 -11.27 12.14 2.62
N GLY A 170 -12.36 12.23 1.84
CA GLY A 170 -12.44 13.04 0.61
C GLY A 170 -12.02 14.50 0.79
N GLU A 171 -12.53 15.19 1.81
CA GLU A 171 -12.17 16.60 2.09
C GLU A 171 -10.70 16.74 2.48
N ALA A 172 -10.21 15.89 3.36
CA ALA A 172 -8.81 15.94 3.79
C ALA A 172 -7.82 15.61 2.66
N MET A 173 -8.21 14.77 1.68
CA MET A 173 -7.43 14.58 0.44
C MET A 173 -7.37 15.86 -0.37
N GLY A 174 -8.47 16.59 -0.49
CA GLY A 174 -8.52 17.91 -1.12
C GLY A 174 -7.62 18.92 -0.40
N LEU A 175 -7.64 18.92 0.94
CA LEU A 175 -6.74 19.73 1.74
C LEU A 175 -5.26 19.39 1.43
N ALA A 176 -4.88 18.13 1.38
CA ALA A 176 -3.49 17.72 1.08
C ALA A 176 -3.04 18.19 -0.31
N VAL A 177 -3.93 18.16 -1.32
CA VAL A 177 -3.66 18.71 -2.67
C VAL A 177 -3.48 20.22 -2.61
N MET A 178 -4.33 20.94 -1.85
CA MET A 178 -4.22 22.40 -1.69
C MET A 178 -2.96 22.82 -0.92
N LEU A 179 -2.54 22.02 0.05
CA LEU A 179 -1.30 22.25 0.82
C LEU A 179 -0.06 21.90 -0.02
N GLU A 180 -0.20 21.04 -1.01
CA GLU A 180 0.92 20.49 -1.79
C GLU A 180 1.97 19.86 -0.86
N ILE A 181 1.58 18.87 -0.08
CA ILE A 181 2.46 18.13 0.83
C ILE A 181 2.52 16.65 0.47
N PRO A 182 3.61 15.95 0.75
CA PRO A 182 3.69 14.52 0.51
C PRO A 182 2.77 13.76 1.47
N LEU A 183 1.87 12.98 0.91
CA LEU A 183 0.99 12.12 1.68
C LEU A 183 0.73 10.85 0.88
N LEU A 184 0.88 9.69 1.50
CA LEU A 184 0.47 8.45 0.86
C LEU A 184 -0.87 7.98 1.41
N ILE A 185 -1.82 7.76 0.52
CA ILE A 185 -3.17 7.30 0.84
C ILE A 185 -3.32 5.91 0.25
N ILE A 186 -3.44 4.90 1.10
CA ILE A 186 -3.52 3.49 0.70
C ILE A 186 -4.96 3.02 0.80
N ASN A 187 -5.55 2.65 -0.33
CA ASN A 187 -6.86 2.05 -0.44
C ASN A 187 -6.74 0.56 -0.76
N ILE A 188 -7.12 -0.28 0.20
CA ILE A 188 -7.26 -1.71 -0.02
C ILE A 188 -8.74 -1.97 -0.33
N GLN A 189 -9.06 -2.04 -1.62
CA GLN A 189 -10.43 -2.10 -2.13
C GLN A 189 -11.16 -3.37 -1.67
N ARG A 190 -12.47 -3.25 -1.47
CA ARG A 190 -13.37 -4.35 -1.10
C ARG A 190 -14.76 -4.11 -1.65
N GLY A 191 -15.60 -5.12 -1.66
CA GLY A 191 -16.99 -5.02 -2.14
C GLY A 191 -17.78 -3.90 -1.46
N GLY A 192 -18.30 -2.99 -2.26
CA GLY A 192 -19.14 -1.85 -1.87
C GLY A 192 -20.63 -2.14 -2.13
N PRO A 193 -21.50 -1.12 -2.10
CA PRO A 193 -21.30 0.24 -1.56
C PRO A 193 -21.35 0.31 -0.02
N SER A 194 -21.06 1.49 0.56
CA SER A 194 -21.02 1.72 2.03
C SER A 194 -20.05 0.76 2.72
N THR A 195 -20.39 0.21 3.88
CA THR A 195 -19.58 -0.80 4.56
C THR A 195 -19.46 -2.11 3.77
N GLY A 196 -20.40 -2.36 2.87
CA GLY A 196 -20.34 -3.39 1.85
C GLY A 196 -20.05 -4.79 2.35
N LEU A 197 -19.12 -5.45 1.68
CA LEU A 197 -18.72 -6.83 1.93
C LEU A 197 -17.23 -6.87 2.35
N PRO A 198 -16.90 -6.76 3.64
CA PRO A 198 -15.53 -6.57 4.13
C PRO A 198 -14.50 -7.61 3.67
N THR A 199 -14.93 -8.85 3.42
CA THR A 199 -14.07 -9.97 3.03
C THR A 199 -14.21 -10.38 1.56
N LYS A 200 -14.95 -9.59 0.77
CA LYS A 200 -15.15 -9.86 -0.65
C LYS A 200 -14.30 -8.92 -1.49
N THR A 201 -13.63 -9.51 -2.46
CA THR A 201 -12.77 -8.80 -3.40
C THR A 201 -13.61 -8.00 -4.38
N GLU A 202 -13.26 -6.75 -4.56
CA GLU A 202 -13.77 -5.88 -5.59
C GLU A 202 -12.71 -4.84 -5.94
N GLN A 203 -12.72 -4.36 -7.19
CA GLN A 203 -11.75 -3.41 -7.73
C GLN A 203 -12.51 -2.29 -8.46
N SER A 204 -13.34 -1.55 -7.72
CA SER A 204 -14.28 -0.57 -8.27
C SER A 204 -13.97 0.89 -7.92
N ASP A 205 -12.92 1.14 -7.13
CA ASP A 205 -12.67 2.47 -6.55
C ASP A 205 -11.81 3.39 -7.44
N LEU A 206 -11.41 2.98 -8.66
CA LEU A 206 -10.56 3.81 -9.53
C LEU A 206 -11.17 5.18 -9.81
N MET A 207 -12.46 5.24 -10.14
CA MET A 207 -13.13 6.51 -10.45
C MET A 207 -13.29 7.37 -9.19
N GLN A 208 -13.49 6.77 -8.02
CA GLN A 208 -13.46 7.47 -6.74
C GLN A 208 -12.05 8.03 -6.46
N ALA A 209 -11.00 7.23 -6.69
CA ALA A 209 -9.62 7.64 -6.50
C ALA A 209 -9.22 8.79 -7.44
N TYR A 210 -9.76 8.82 -8.64
CA TYR A 210 -9.42 9.82 -9.65
C TYR A 210 -10.30 11.08 -9.58
N TYR A 211 -11.62 10.92 -9.39
CA TYR A 211 -12.61 12.01 -9.44
C TYR A 211 -13.37 12.25 -8.13
N GLY A 212 -13.26 11.39 -7.13
CA GLY A 212 -14.12 11.38 -5.94
C GLY A 212 -13.83 12.49 -4.92
N ARG A 213 -13.49 13.69 -5.34
CA ARG A 213 -13.25 14.88 -4.51
C ARG A 213 -13.96 16.08 -5.07
N ASN A 214 -14.19 17.09 -4.23
CA ASN A 214 -14.76 18.36 -4.70
C ASN A 214 -13.70 19.23 -5.42
N GLY A 215 -14.11 19.94 -6.44
CA GLY A 215 -13.26 20.81 -7.25
C GLY A 215 -12.20 20.09 -8.08
N GLU A 216 -11.30 20.85 -8.69
CA GLU A 216 -10.17 20.36 -9.45
C GLU A 216 -9.06 19.92 -8.49
N CYS A 217 -9.00 18.62 -8.25
CA CYS A 217 -8.15 18.03 -7.25
C CYS A 217 -7.26 16.91 -7.84
N PRO A 218 -6.27 17.27 -8.68
CA PRO A 218 -5.40 16.31 -9.35
C PRO A 218 -4.52 15.57 -8.35
N MET A 219 -4.44 14.24 -8.51
CA MET A 219 -3.63 13.39 -7.65
C MET A 219 -3.17 12.15 -8.44
N PRO A 220 -1.88 11.78 -8.39
CA PRO A 220 -1.43 10.53 -8.97
C PRO A 220 -2.11 9.32 -8.33
N VAL A 221 -2.46 8.33 -9.16
CA VAL A 221 -3.02 7.05 -8.72
C VAL A 221 -2.12 5.94 -9.22
N ILE A 222 -1.64 5.11 -8.31
CA ILE A 222 -0.78 3.95 -8.59
C ILE A 222 -1.48 2.70 -8.12
N SER A 223 -1.44 1.64 -8.91
CA SER A 223 -2.05 0.36 -8.58
C SER A 223 -1.02 -0.75 -8.63
N ALA A 224 -1.06 -1.64 -7.63
CA ALA A 224 -0.30 -2.89 -7.67
C ALA A 224 -1.06 -3.96 -8.46
N SER A 225 -0.33 -4.85 -9.13
CA SER A 225 -0.87 -5.95 -9.94
C SER A 225 -0.81 -7.29 -9.23
N THR A 226 0.18 -7.51 -8.36
CA THR A 226 0.38 -8.76 -7.62
C THR A 226 0.78 -8.50 -6.16
N PRO A 227 0.74 -9.52 -5.29
CA PRO A 227 1.23 -9.37 -3.91
C PRO A 227 2.69 -8.89 -3.81
N ALA A 228 3.59 -9.39 -4.66
CA ALA A 228 5.00 -8.98 -4.67
C ALA A 228 5.16 -7.55 -5.19
N ASP A 229 4.43 -7.20 -6.27
CA ASP A 229 4.44 -5.87 -6.88
C ASP A 229 3.97 -4.77 -5.91
N CYS A 230 3.21 -5.12 -4.86
CA CYS A 230 2.86 -4.18 -3.81
C CYS A 230 4.07 -3.50 -3.16
N PHE A 231 5.22 -4.18 -3.08
CA PHE A 231 6.45 -3.60 -2.55
C PHE A 231 6.98 -2.48 -3.47
N ASP A 232 7.12 -2.78 -4.74
CA ASP A 232 7.70 -1.84 -5.71
C ASP A 232 6.74 -0.68 -6.00
N ALA A 233 5.46 -0.96 -6.16
CA ALA A 233 4.45 0.04 -6.45
C ALA A 233 4.25 1.02 -5.28
N VAL A 234 4.24 0.56 -4.01
CA VAL A 234 4.15 1.47 -2.86
C VAL A 234 5.44 2.26 -2.64
N TYR A 235 6.60 1.66 -2.91
CA TYR A 235 7.87 2.36 -2.87
C TYR A 235 7.90 3.52 -3.86
N GLU A 236 7.46 3.27 -5.10
CA GLU A 236 7.36 4.29 -6.15
C GLU A 236 6.32 5.37 -5.78
N ALA A 237 5.19 4.99 -5.20
CA ALA A 237 4.19 5.94 -4.72
C ALA A 237 4.77 6.90 -3.67
N VAL A 238 5.60 6.41 -2.74
CA VAL A 238 6.31 7.26 -1.77
C VAL A 238 7.33 8.16 -2.48
N ARG A 239 8.09 7.62 -3.44
CA ARG A 239 9.08 8.40 -4.20
C ARG A 239 8.42 9.57 -4.93
N ILE A 240 7.30 9.32 -5.60
CA ILE A 240 6.52 10.37 -6.27
C ILE A 240 5.98 11.38 -5.26
N ALA A 241 5.35 10.93 -4.17
CA ALA A 241 4.79 11.83 -3.18
C ALA A 241 5.83 12.80 -2.61
N VAL A 242 7.00 12.28 -2.23
CA VAL A 242 8.07 13.06 -1.60
C VAL A 242 8.76 13.99 -2.59
N GLN A 243 9.12 13.49 -3.78
CA GLN A 243 9.89 14.25 -4.76
C GLN A 243 9.06 15.30 -5.52
N HIS A 244 7.73 15.14 -5.56
CA HIS A 244 6.83 16.07 -6.22
C HIS A 244 5.92 16.85 -5.25
N MET A 245 6.11 16.67 -3.93
CA MET A 245 5.31 17.37 -2.90
C MET A 245 3.81 17.32 -3.21
N THR A 246 3.27 16.11 -3.33
CA THR A 246 1.87 15.88 -3.70
C THR A 246 1.33 14.65 -2.97
N PRO A 247 0.05 14.61 -2.59
CA PRO A 247 -0.54 13.33 -2.17
C PRO A 247 -0.58 12.34 -3.33
N VAL A 248 -0.46 11.05 -3.02
CA VAL A 248 -0.55 9.95 -3.98
C VAL A 248 -1.53 8.90 -3.44
N MET A 249 -2.43 8.44 -4.29
CA MET A 249 -3.32 7.32 -3.99
C MET A 249 -2.68 6.02 -4.47
N PHE A 250 -2.55 5.06 -3.56
CA PHE A 250 -2.15 3.69 -3.87
C PHE A 250 -3.37 2.78 -3.81
N LEU A 251 -3.63 2.03 -4.88
CA LEU A 251 -4.72 1.07 -4.97
C LEU A 251 -4.19 -0.37 -4.90
N SER A 252 -4.70 -1.11 -3.95
CA SER A 252 -4.67 -2.56 -3.88
C SER A 252 -6.10 -3.06 -3.66
N ASP A 253 -6.30 -4.35 -3.50
CA ASP A 253 -7.61 -4.94 -3.22
C ASP A 253 -7.48 -6.15 -2.29
N GLY A 254 -8.61 -6.68 -1.83
CA GLY A 254 -8.64 -7.80 -0.88
C GLY A 254 -8.03 -9.09 -1.42
N TYR A 255 -7.95 -9.29 -2.75
CA TYR A 255 -7.30 -10.45 -3.34
C TYR A 255 -5.76 -10.33 -3.24
N ILE A 256 -5.20 -9.23 -3.75
CA ILE A 256 -3.76 -8.96 -3.66
C ILE A 256 -3.32 -8.90 -2.20
N ALA A 257 -4.05 -8.17 -1.36
CA ALA A 257 -3.69 -7.91 0.04
C ALA A 257 -3.49 -9.19 0.85
N ASN A 258 -4.35 -10.19 0.62
CA ASN A 258 -4.35 -11.47 1.34
C ASN A 258 -3.75 -12.61 0.52
N GLY A 259 -3.60 -12.44 -0.80
CA GLY A 259 -2.92 -13.37 -1.68
C GLY A 259 -1.43 -13.46 -1.34
N ALA A 260 -0.83 -14.61 -1.59
CA ALA A 260 0.58 -14.84 -1.35
C ALA A 260 1.25 -15.40 -2.58
N GLU A 261 2.47 -14.92 -2.86
CA GLU A 261 3.31 -15.43 -3.94
C GLU A 261 4.78 -15.48 -3.53
N PRO A 262 5.65 -16.21 -4.27
CA PRO A 262 7.09 -16.13 -4.08
C PRO A 262 7.60 -14.74 -4.42
N TRP A 263 8.23 -14.08 -3.46
CA TRP A 263 8.85 -12.78 -3.63
C TRP A 263 10.36 -12.88 -3.46
N ARG A 264 11.11 -12.45 -4.47
CA ARG A 264 12.56 -12.34 -4.41
C ARG A 264 12.95 -11.10 -3.62
N PHE A 265 13.82 -11.26 -2.63
CA PHE A 265 14.31 -10.12 -1.87
C PHE A 265 15.03 -9.12 -2.79
N PRO A 266 14.59 -7.87 -2.85
CA PRO A 266 15.34 -6.83 -3.54
C PRO A 266 16.62 -6.51 -2.78
N LYS A 267 17.65 -6.14 -3.49
CA LYS A 267 18.83 -5.59 -2.86
C LYS A 267 18.61 -4.10 -2.57
N SER A 268 19.05 -3.67 -1.39
CA SER A 268 18.87 -2.25 -1.01
C SER A 268 19.55 -1.28 -1.98
N GLU A 269 20.71 -1.67 -2.53
CA GLU A 269 21.42 -0.86 -3.52
C GLU A 269 20.67 -0.67 -4.85
N ASP A 270 19.80 -1.63 -5.23
CA ASP A 270 19.03 -1.58 -6.49
C ASP A 270 17.78 -0.69 -6.38
N LEU A 271 17.37 -0.32 -5.15
CA LEU A 271 16.20 0.54 -4.96
C LEU A 271 16.51 1.98 -5.37
N PRO A 272 15.66 2.64 -6.18
CA PRO A 272 15.82 4.03 -6.58
C PRO A 272 15.98 4.96 -5.38
N ALA A 273 16.82 5.99 -5.51
CA ALA A 273 16.96 7.00 -4.46
C ALA A 273 15.67 7.82 -4.28
N ILE A 274 15.35 8.14 -3.03
CA ILE A 274 14.27 9.08 -2.70
C ILE A 274 14.93 10.34 -2.12
N THR A 275 15.00 11.38 -2.94
CA THR A 275 15.63 12.63 -2.54
C THR A 275 14.65 13.49 -1.75
N VAL A 276 15.07 13.93 -0.58
CA VAL A 276 14.32 14.85 0.28
C VAL A 276 15.07 16.17 0.36
N ASN A 277 14.42 17.25 -0.02
CA ASN A 277 15.02 18.59 -0.04
C ASN A 277 14.26 19.50 0.92
N PHE A 278 14.65 19.47 2.20
CA PHE A 278 14.16 20.45 3.14
C PHE A 278 14.80 21.82 2.92
N LYS A 279 13.98 22.87 2.86
CA LYS A 279 14.43 24.25 2.85
C LYS A 279 15.07 24.57 4.21
N LYS A 280 16.32 25.03 4.19
CA LYS A 280 17.11 25.26 5.42
C LYS A 280 17.31 26.74 5.73
N GLY A 281 17.01 27.62 4.80
CA GLY A 281 17.17 29.08 4.93
C GLY A 281 16.54 29.80 3.76
N LEU A 282 16.53 31.11 3.80
CA LEU A 282 16.05 31.98 2.72
C LEU A 282 17.02 31.94 1.54
N ASP A 283 16.50 32.14 0.33
CA ASP A 283 17.34 32.37 -0.85
C ASP A 283 17.92 33.80 -0.80
N GLU A 284 18.99 34.03 -1.58
CA GLU A 284 19.61 35.35 -1.67
C GLU A 284 18.59 36.41 -2.12
N GLY A 285 18.49 37.50 -1.35
CA GLY A 285 17.55 38.60 -1.61
C GLY A 285 16.13 38.36 -1.12
N GLU A 286 15.81 37.23 -0.49
CA GLU A 286 14.50 37.01 0.12
C GLU A 286 14.47 37.53 1.56
N GLU A 287 13.45 38.33 1.91
CA GLU A 287 13.19 38.80 3.29
C GLU A 287 12.38 37.79 4.09
N LYS A 288 11.60 36.93 3.42
CA LYS A 288 10.75 35.91 4.02
C LYS A 288 10.56 34.73 3.06
N LEU A 289 10.26 33.55 3.61
CA LEU A 289 9.96 32.37 2.83
C LEU A 289 8.77 32.60 1.87
N GLN A 290 8.97 32.20 0.62
CA GLN A 290 7.93 32.15 -0.40
C GLN A 290 7.45 30.69 -0.52
N PRO A 291 6.39 30.27 0.19
CA PRO A 291 6.06 28.86 0.36
C PRO A 291 5.53 28.18 -0.91
N TYR A 292 5.19 28.95 -1.96
CA TYR A 292 4.75 28.46 -3.27
C TYR A 292 5.66 28.93 -4.42
N LYS A 293 6.89 29.37 -4.14
CA LYS A 293 7.92 29.57 -5.16
C LYS A 293 8.42 28.20 -5.64
N ARG A 294 7.86 27.75 -6.75
CA ARG A 294 8.10 26.42 -7.27
C ARG A 294 9.38 26.34 -8.10
N ASP A 295 9.98 25.16 -8.13
CA ASP A 295 11.10 24.83 -9.01
C ASP A 295 10.64 24.48 -10.45
N GLU A 296 11.57 23.99 -11.26
CA GLU A 296 11.30 23.57 -12.65
C GLU A 296 10.34 22.37 -12.75
N LYS A 297 10.19 21.59 -11.66
CA LYS A 297 9.24 20.49 -11.55
C LYS A 297 7.88 20.94 -11.04
N LEU A 298 7.69 22.22 -10.84
CA LEU A 298 6.53 22.84 -10.20
C LEU A 298 6.34 22.40 -8.74
N VAL A 299 7.44 22.04 -8.08
CA VAL A 299 7.44 21.58 -6.68
C VAL A 299 7.75 22.76 -5.75
N ARG A 300 6.91 22.92 -4.74
CA ARG A 300 7.12 23.95 -3.72
C ARG A 300 8.21 23.56 -2.70
N PRO A 301 8.87 24.53 -2.05
CA PRO A 301 9.83 24.21 -0.99
C PRO A 301 9.16 23.52 0.21
N TRP A 302 9.82 22.54 0.79
CA TRP A 302 9.40 21.86 2.00
C TRP A 302 10.17 22.45 3.19
N ALA A 303 9.57 23.41 3.89
CA ALA A 303 10.12 23.97 5.10
C ALA A 303 9.48 23.34 6.33
N ILE A 304 10.30 22.91 7.29
CA ILE A 304 9.81 22.30 8.52
C ILE A 304 9.41 23.42 9.51
N PRO A 305 8.22 23.35 10.13
CA PRO A 305 7.81 24.29 11.16
C PRO A 305 8.84 24.39 12.28
N GLY A 306 9.12 25.62 12.71
CA GLY A 306 10.14 25.92 13.73
C GLY A 306 11.56 26.13 13.18
N THR A 307 11.78 26.01 11.88
CA THR A 307 13.04 26.42 11.26
C THR A 307 13.13 27.95 11.30
N PRO A 308 14.15 28.54 12.00
CA PRO A 308 14.27 29.99 12.14
C PRO A 308 14.35 30.71 10.78
N GLY A 309 13.58 31.78 10.61
CA GLY A 309 13.52 32.59 9.39
C GLY A 309 12.66 31.97 8.28
N LEU A 310 12.09 30.78 8.49
CA LEU A 310 11.20 30.12 7.52
C LEU A 310 9.75 30.05 8.03
N GLU A 311 9.36 30.98 8.88
CA GLU A 311 7.99 31.09 9.37
C GLU A 311 7.04 31.36 8.21
N HIS A 312 6.03 30.50 8.08
CA HIS A 312 5.08 30.58 6.97
C HIS A 312 3.75 29.93 7.32
N ARG A 313 2.75 30.25 6.52
CA ARG A 313 1.43 29.64 6.57
C ARG A 313 1.16 28.87 5.28
N ILE A 314 0.57 27.68 5.40
CA ILE A 314 -0.11 26.98 4.33
C ILE A 314 -1.55 26.69 4.79
N GLY A 315 -2.47 26.54 3.87
CA GLY A 315 -3.89 26.29 4.21
C GLY A 315 -4.71 25.84 3.01
N GLY A 316 -5.94 25.42 3.29
CA GLY A 316 -6.89 24.93 2.26
C GLY A 316 -7.58 26.04 1.46
N ILE A 317 -7.62 27.28 1.97
CA ILE A 317 -8.18 28.42 1.23
C ILE A 317 -7.24 28.75 0.06
N GLU A 318 -7.81 29.20 -1.08
CA GLU A 318 -7.00 29.55 -2.26
C GLU A 318 -5.96 30.62 -1.95
N LYS A 319 -4.81 30.47 -2.54
CA LYS A 319 -3.60 31.20 -2.25
C LYS A 319 -3.05 31.88 -3.49
N GLN A 320 -2.50 33.04 -3.30
CA GLN A 320 -1.68 33.69 -4.30
C GLN A 320 -0.45 32.85 -4.64
N ASP A 321 -0.14 32.76 -5.91
CA ASP A 321 1.09 32.10 -6.35
C ASP A 321 2.31 32.73 -5.69
N VAL A 322 3.38 31.95 -5.52
CA VAL A 322 4.63 32.32 -4.87
C VAL A 322 4.47 32.66 -3.38
N THR A 323 3.66 33.65 -3.02
CA THR A 323 3.59 34.21 -1.65
C THR A 323 2.82 33.36 -0.65
N GLY A 324 1.82 32.59 -1.13
CA GLY A 324 0.91 31.80 -0.29
C GLY A 324 -0.08 32.63 0.52
N ASN A 325 -0.21 33.93 0.28
CA ASN A 325 -1.24 34.78 0.89
C ASN A 325 -2.64 34.37 0.40
N ILE A 326 -3.67 34.55 1.22
CA ILE A 326 -5.05 34.31 0.77
C ILE A 326 -5.35 35.22 -0.42
N SER A 327 -5.96 34.64 -1.46
CA SER A 327 -6.35 35.35 -2.66
C SER A 327 -7.73 34.92 -3.13
N TYR A 328 -8.56 35.90 -3.48
CA TYR A 328 -9.86 35.71 -4.12
C TYR A 328 -9.85 36.19 -5.57
N ASP A 329 -8.66 36.48 -6.09
CA ASP A 329 -8.48 36.90 -7.50
C ASP A 329 -8.76 35.72 -8.42
N PRO A 330 -9.68 35.87 -9.41
CA PRO A 330 -10.08 34.75 -10.28
C PRO A 330 -8.98 34.33 -11.25
N ASP A 331 -8.11 35.22 -11.71
CA ASP A 331 -7.00 34.89 -12.61
C ASP A 331 -5.94 34.09 -11.86
N ASN A 332 -5.65 34.48 -10.61
CA ASN A 332 -4.77 33.72 -9.72
C ASN A 332 -5.36 32.33 -9.43
N HIS A 333 -6.67 32.23 -9.15
CA HIS A 333 -7.31 30.93 -8.95
C HIS A 333 -7.14 30.01 -10.16
N GLN A 334 -7.45 30.52 -11.36
CA GLN A 334 -7.27 29.76 -12.60
C GLN A 334 -5.81 29.34 -12.81
N HIS A 335 -4.87 30.25 -12.50
CA HIS A 335 -3.43 29.93 -12.57
C HIS A 335 -3.04 28.81 -11.61
N MET A 336 -3.47 28.86 -10.35
CA MET A 336 -3.16 27.86 -9.32
C MET A 336 -3.77 26.50 -9.64
N VAL A 337 -4.99 26.44 -10.18
CA VAL A 337 -5.63 25.20 -10.67
C VAL A 337 -4.80 24.55 -11.76
N LYS A 338 -4.44 25.34 -12.80
CA LYS A 338 -3.60 24.84 -13.90
C LYS A 338 -2.21 24.40 -13.43
N THR A 339 -1.61 25.10 -12.49
CA THR A 339 -0.26 24.79 -11.97
C THR A 339 -0.28 23.49 -11.18
N ARG A 340 -1.30 23.24 -10.34
CA ARG A 340 -1.46 21.96 -9.64
C ARG A 340 -1.64 20.79 -10.59
N GLN A 341 -2.46 20.97 -11.65
CA GLN A 341 -2.63 19.96 -12.70
C GLN A 341 -1.31 19.72 -13.44
N ALA A 342 -0.66 20.76 -13.92
CA ALA A 342 0.60 20.67 -14.66
C ALA A 342 1.71 19.99 -13.85
N LYS A 343 1.75 20.21 -12.52
CA LYS A 343 2.69 19.49 -11.65
C LYS A 343 2.45 17.98 -11.69
N VAL A 344 1.20 17.54 -11.61
CA VAL A 344 0.86 16.11 -11.67
C VAL A 344 1.16 15.55 -13.06
N ASP A 345 0.80 16.24 -14.13
CA ASP A 345 1.08 15.82 -15.51
C ASP A 345 2.60 15.66 -15.75
N LYS A 346 3.39 16.57 -15.20
CA LYS A 346 4.85 16.57 -15.35
C LYS A 346 5.55 15.40 -14.64
N ILE A 347 4.88 14.70 -13.73
CA ILE A 347 5.40 13.48 -13.11
C ILE A 347 5.74 12.43 -14.18
N ALA A 348 4.99 12.39 -15.28
CA ALA A 348 5.23 11.50 -16.40
C ALA A 348 6.67 11.60 -16.98
N ASP A 349 7.32 12.76 -16.86
CA ASP A 349 8.69 12.99 -17.33
C ASP A 349 9.75 12.32 -16.41
N TYR A 350 9.35 11.87 -15.21
CA TYR A 350 10.25 11.36 -14.17
C TYR A 350 9.97 9.91 -13.79
N ILE A 351 9.08 9.24 -14.50
CA ILE A 351 8.77 7.83 -14.34
C ILE A 351 9.05 7.07 -15.64
N PRO A 352 9.40 5.77 -15.57
CA PRO A 352 9.59 4.96 -16.77
C PRO A 352 8.32 4.89 -17.61
N LEU A 353 8.46 4.88 -18.92
CA LEU A 353 7.34 4.61 -19.83
C LEU A 353 6.79 3.20 -19.58
N GLN A 354 5.47 3.08 -19.60
CA GLN A 354 4.78 1.81 -19.53
C GLN A 354 5.21 0.91 -20.71
N LYS A 355 5.50 -0.35 -20.42
CA LYS A 355 5.85 -1.37 -21.41
C LYS A 355 4.68 -2.31 -21.63
N LEU A 356 4.66 -2.96 -22.78
CA LEU A 356 3.73 -4.06 -23.01
C LEU A 356 4.10 -5.23 -22.10
N ASP A 357 3.14 -5.74 -21.36
CA ASP A 357 3.32 -6.92 -20.53
C ASP A 357 3.40 -8.18 -21.40
N SER A 358 2.53 -8.26 -22.39
CA SER A 358 2.49 -9.41 -23.32
C SER A 358 1.97 -9.00 -24.70
N GLY A 359 2.21 -9.85 -25.69
CA GLY A 359 1.77 -9.67 -27.06
C GLY A 359 2.78 -8.98 -27.97
N ALA A 360 2.34 -8.70 -29.22
CA ALA A 360 3.16 -8.03 -30.21
C ALA A 360 3.12 -6.50 -30.05
N ALA A 361 4.22 -5.82 -30.37
CA ALA A 361 4.30 -4.36 -30.31
C ALA A 361 3.33 -3.64 -31.28
N THR A 362 2.78 -4.36 -32.25
CA THR A 362 1.79 -3.86 -33.21
C THR A 362 0.60 -4.80 -33.27
N GLY A 363 -0.61 -4.26 -33.35
CA GLY A 363 -1.84 -5.04 -33.42
C GLY A 363 -3.06 -4.19 -33.75
N LYS A 364 -4.22 -4.85 -33.92
CA LYS A 364 -5.50 -4.17 -34.16
C LYS A 364 -6.21 -3.75 -32.86
N VAL A 365 -5.83 -4.36 -31.73
CA VAL A 365 -6.47 -4.14 -30.43
C VAL A 365 -5.38 -4.00 -29.38
N LEU A 366 -5.48 -2.98 -28.55
CA LEU A 366 -4.72 -2.81 -27.33
C LEU A 366 -5.65 -3.07 -26.13
N VAL A 367 -5.30 -4.05 -25.30
CA VAL A 367 -5.98 -4.28 -24.02
C VAL A 367 -5.24 -3.55 -22.93
N VAL A 368 -5.94 -2.67 -22.20
CA VAL A 368 -5.41 -1.95 -21.06
C VAL A 368 -6.11 -2.46 -19.81
N GLY A 369 -5.34 -3.00 -18.89
CA GLY A 369 -5.82 -3.42 -17.57
C GLY A 369 -5.09 -2.69 -16.45
N TRP A 370 -5.60 -2.79 -15.22
CA TRP A 370 -4.96 -2.23 -14.03
C TRP A 370 -5.26 -3.10 -12.80
N GLY A 371 -4.38 -3.04 -11.80
CA GLY A 371 -4.56 -3.79 -10.56
C GLY A 371 -4.46 -5.29 -10.73
N SER A 372 -5.28 -6.04 -9.99
CA SER A 372 -5.28 -7.52 -9.97
C SER A 372 -6.10 -8.18 -11.08
N THR A 373 -6.68 -7.41 -11.97
CA THR A 373 -7.56 -7.94 -13.04
C THR A 373 -6.76 -8.53 -14.18
#